data_6e67eb2dcdbe6800c65c24728079dc99
#
_entry.id   6e67eb2dcdbe6800c65c24728079dc99
#
_cell.length_a   1.000
_cell.length_b   1.000
_cell.length_c   1.000
_cell.angle_alpha   90.00
_cell.angle_beta   90.00
_cell.angle_gamma   90.00
#
_symmetry.space_group_name_H-M   'P 1'
#
loop_
_entity.id
_entity.type
_entity.pdbx_description
1 polymer ?
#
loop_
_entity_poly.entity_id
_entity_poly.type
_entity_poly.pdbx_seq_one_letter_code
_entity_poly.pdbx_strand_id
1 'polypeptide(L)'
;NCPADEARDQFAIPTWLDQMITNNWLGDKTGQGFFKKTKGAGGEKEILTLNLETMEYGPRVKPKFASLEAAKPVDDLYTRLKMLVASTDKAGEFYRLFHYGLFSYISNRIPEISDELYRVDDAMMAGFGWEIGAFESWDVLGVPKTTEAMKAAGYAVAAWVDEMLAAGHRSFYKVEGGKKYCYDPASKTYKALPGGEAFIVLSNYTDKQVWKNGSCRVYDLGDDVLGLQWFTKMGSIGGDVLSGIQTAIDKAEKSYKGLVIANEGANFSAGANVGMIFMLAIDQEYDELDMAIRLFQNTMMRARYSSVPVVVAPHGLALGGACELS
;
A
#
# COMPACT_ATOMS: atom_id res chain seq x y z
N ASN A 1 21.57 -6.48 -20.57
CA ASN A 1 21.41 -5.76 -21.82
C ASN A 1 21.82 -4.28 -21.73
N CYS A 2 22.22 -3.78 -20.57
CA CYS A 2 22.68 -2.42 -20.34
C CYS A 2 24.21 -2.45 -20.15
N PRO A 3 25.01 -2.26 -21.20
CA PRO A 3 26.47 -2.40 -21.12
C PRO A 3 27.14 -1.32 -20.29
N ALA A 4 26.49 -0.18 -20.10
CA ALA A 4 26.96 0.95 -19.30
C ALA A 4 26.37 0.98 -17.88
N ASP A 5 25.82 -0.14 -17.41
CA ASP A 5 25.20 -0.24 -16.10
C ASP A 5 26.27 -0.15 -14.98
N GLU A 6 26.21 0.92 -14.18
CA GLU A 6 27.12 1.17 -13.06
C GLU A 6 26.98 0.15 -11.93
N ALA A 7 25.85 -0.54 -11.85
CA ALA A 7 25.58 -1.58 -10.85
C ALA A 7 25.90 -2.99 -11.35
N ARG A 8 26.50 -3.14 -12.53
CA ARG A 8 26.75 -4.43 -13.19
C ARG A 8 27.44 -5.45 -12.26
N ASP A 9 28.39 -5.01 -11.47
CA ASP A 9 29.14 -5.87 -10.57
C ASP A 9 28.29 -6.43 -9.43
N GLN A 10 27.20 -5.74 -9.09
CA GLN A 10 26.24 -6.21 -8.06
C GLN A 10 25.41 -7.41 -8.54
N PHE A 11 25.34 -7.64 -9.86
CA PHE A 11 24.66 -8.79 -10.45
C PHE A 11 25.58 -10.00 -10.66
N ALA A 12 26.83 -9.91 -10.21
CA ALA A 12 27.73 -11.08 -10.20
C ALA A 12 27.18 -12.15 -9.24
N ILE A 13 27.12 -13.38 -9.71
CA ILE A 13 26.62 -14.48 -8.89
C ILE A 13 27.61 -14.75 -7.76
N PRO A 14 27.24 -14.59 -6.49
CA PRO A 14 28.13 -14.90 -5.38
C PRO A 14 28.40 -16.41 -5.28
N THR A 15 29.56 -16.79 -4.78
CA THR A 15 30.02 -18.17 -4.68
C THR A 15 29.03 -19.12 -4.00
N TRP A 16 28.39 -18.65 -2.92
CA TRP A 16 27.39 -19.46 -2.22
C TRP A 16 26.15 -19.73 -3.08
N LEU A 17 25.74 -18.78 -3.94
CA LEU A 17 24.60 -18.98 -4.85
C LEU A 17 24.97 -19.93 -5.99
N ASP A 18 26.18 -19.83 -6.52
CA ASP A 18 26.69 -20.77 -7.52
C ASP A 18 26.74 -22.20 -6.97
N GLN A 19 27.19 -22.37 -5.71
CA GLN A 19 27.16 -23.69 -5.03
C GLN A 19 25.73 -24.19 -4.83
N MET A 20 24.75 -23.33 -4.49
CA MET A 20 23.35 -23.72 -4.39
C MET A 20 22.81 -24.22 -5.74
N ILE A 21 23.13 -23.51 -6.81
CA ILE A 21 22.71 -23.88 -8.19
C ILE A 21 23.33 -25.22 -8.56
N THR A 22 24.64 -25.38 -8.35
CA THR A 22 25.39 -26.63 -8.66
C THR A 22 24.84 -27.81 -7.88
N ASN A 23 24.46 -27.61 -6.62
CA ASN A 23 23.87 -28.67 -5.76
C ASN A 23 22.37 -28.87 -6.01
N ASN A 24 21.77 -28.17 -6.97
CA ASN A 24 20.35 -28.21 -7.25
C ASN A 24 19.46 -27.80 -6.04
N TRP A 25 19.93 -26.87 -5.21
CA TRP A 25 19.18 -26.32 -4.06
C TRP A 25 18.33 -25.10 -4.47
N LEU A 26 17.32 -25.35 -5.28
CA LEU A 26 16.54 -24.29 -5.95
C LEU A 26 15.24 -23.91 -5.22
N GLY A 27 15.05 -24.40 -4.02
CA GLY A 27 13.86 -24.14 -3.20
C GLY A 27 12.89 -25.32 -3.12
N ASP A 28 11.61 -25.04 -2.88
CA ASP A 28 10.59 -26.10 -2.69
C ASP A 28 10.47 -27.05 -3.89
N LYS A 29 10.75 -26.60 -5.10
CA LYS A 29 10.72 -27.44 -6.32
C LYS A 29 11.72 -28.60 -6.28
N THR A 30 12.83 -28.40 -5.59
CA THR A 30 13.90 -29.39 -5.45
C THR A 30 14.02 -29.94 -4.01
N GLY A 31 13.08 -29.56 -3.14
CA GLY A 31 12.98 -30.02 -1.76
C GLY A 31 13.82 -29.22 -0.76
N GLN A 32 14.78 -28.40 -1.24
CA GLN A 32 15.60 -27.53 -0.40
C GLN A 32 16.17 -26.34 -1.17
N GLY A 33 16.49 -25.26 -0.44
CA GLY A 33 17.07 -24.04 -0.95
C GLY A 33 17.67 -23.25 0.23
N PHE A 34 17.34 -21.99 0.43
CA PHE A 34 17.69 -21.27 1.66
C PHE A 34 17.08 -21.91 2.91
N PHE A 35 16.00 -22.64 2.73
CA PHE A 35 15.33 -23.42 3.77
C PHE A 35 15.19 -24.86 3.33
N LYS A 36 15.21 -25.76 4.31
CA LYS A 36 15.00 -27.20 4.14
C LYS A 36 13.95 -27.68 5.13
N LYS A 37 12.90 -28.31 4.61
CA LYS A 37 11.89 -28.98 5.44
C LYS A 37 12.40 -30.35 5.82
N THR A 38 12.40 -30.68 7.12
CA THR A 38 12.82 -31.98 7.67
C THR A 38 11.83 -32.42 8.75
N LYS A 39 12.08 -33.61 9.30
CA LYS A 39 11.37 -34.09 10.48
C LYS A 39 12.32 -34.03 11.67
N GLY A 40 11.88 -33.41 12.75
CA GLY A 40 12.57 -33.40 14.03
C GLY A 40 12.63 -34.77 14.68
N ALA A 41 13.34 -34.89 15.79
CA ALA A 41 13.53 -36.13 16.51
C ALA A 41 12.22 -36.81 17.00
N GLY A 42 11.15 -36.01 17.20
CA GLY A 42 9.81 -36.50 17.56
C GLY A 42 8.88 -36.73 16.36
N GLY A 43 9.36 -36.56 15.10
CA GLY A 43 8.56 -36.70 13.88
C GLY A 43 7.78 -35.45 13.48
N GLU A 44 7.87 -34.35 14.23
CA GLU A 44 7.31 -33.03 13.91
C GLU A 44 8.01 -32.39 12.71
N LYS A 45 7.30 -31.53 12.00
CA LYS A 45 7.88 -30.76 10.88
C LYS A 45 8.83 -29.69 11.42
N GLU A 46 10.06 -29.75 10.95
CA GLU A 46 11.09 -28.77 11.25
C GLU A 46 11.55 -28.06 9.97
N ILE A 47 11.90 -26.78 10.09
CA ILE A 47 12.47 -25.98 9.00
C ILE A 47 13.87 -25.56 9.41
N LEU A 48 14.86 -26.06 8.69
CA LEU A 48 16.26 -25.67 8.82
C LEU A 48 16.55 -24.47 7.90
N THR A 49 17.55 -23.67 8.26
CA THR A 49 18.06 -22.54 7.47
C THR A 49 19.48 -22.82 7.03
N LEU A 50 19.80 -22.54 5.78
CA LEU A 50 21.16 -22.64 5.24
C LEU A 50 22.04 -21.51 5.80
N ASN A 51 23.17 -21.88 6.36
CA ASN A 51 24.26 -20.94 6.66
C ASN A 51 25.07 -20.71 5.38
N LEU A 52 25.12 -19.47 4.90
CA LEU A 52 25.76 -19.11 3.62
C LEU A 52 27.31 -19.13 3.68
N GLU A 53 27.90 -19.10 4.89
CA GLU A 53 29.35 -19.17 5.06
C GLU A 53 29.84 -20.63 5.09
N THR A 54 29.11 -21.52 5.80
CA THR A 54 29.50 -22.92 5.95
C THR A 54 28.82 -23.83 4.94
N MET A 55 27.75 -23.35 4.26
CA MET A 55 26.91 -24.16 3.38
C MET A 55 26.25 -25.35 4.08
N GLU A 56 26.02 -25.25 5.38
CA GLU A 56 25.38 -26.30 6.20
C GLU A 56 24.00 -25.84 6.68
N TYR A 57 23.08 -26.79 6.83
CA TYR A 57 21.75 -26.52 7.37
C TYR A 57 21.76 -26.61 8.90
N GLY A 58 21.26 -25.59 9.56
CA GLY A 58 21.08 -25.53 11.01
C GLY A 58 19.67 -25.12 11.42
N PRO A 59 19.36 -25.17 12.72
CA PRO A 59 18.09 -24.74 13.26
C PRO A 59 17.76 -23.31 12.86
N ARG A 60 16.49 -23.06 12.52
CA ARG A 60 16.03 -21.72 12.14
C ARG A 60 16.05 -20.78 13.34
N VAL A 61 16.87 -19.76 13.29
CA VAL A 61 16.83 -18.64 14.23
C VAL A 61 15.91 -17.56 13.64
N LYS A 62 14.88 -17.17 14.40
CA LYS A 62 14.01 -16.04 14.03
C LYS A 62 14.54 -14.77 14.69
N PRO A 63 15.17 -13.87 13.94
CA PRO A 63 15.61 -12.60 14.51
C PRO A 63 14.41 -11.77 14.96
N LYS A 64 14.55 -11.07 16.09
CA LYS A 64 13.55 -10.13 16.60
C LYS A 64 14.12 -8.73 16.55
N PHE A 65 13.45 -7.84 15.85
CA PHE A 65 13.80 -6.43 15.78
C PHE A 65 12.62 -5.60 16.31
N ALA A 66 12.92 -4.65 17.18
CA ALA A 66 11.89 -3.80 17.79
C ALA A 66 11.08 -3.04 16.73
N SER A 67 11.73 -2.58 15.66
CA SER A 67 11.08 -1.89 14.55
C SER A 67 10.06 -2.75 13.82
N LEU A 68 10.37 -4.03 13.59
CA LEU A 68 9.46 -4.96 12.90
C LEU A 68 8.24 -5.28 13.78
N GLU A 69 8.44 -5.48 15.08
CA GLU A 69 7.32 -5.72 16.01
C GLU A 69 6.42 -4.47 16.12
N ALA A 70 7.00 -3.26 16.17
CA ALA A 70 6.25 -2.01 16.19
C ALA A 70 5.49 -1.74 14.88
N ALA A 71 6.05 -2.13 13.74
CA ALA A 71 5.44 -1.94 12.42
C ALA A 71 4.33 -2.96 12.11
N LYS A 72 4.36 -4.13 12.75
CA LYS A 72 3.43 -5.23 12.49
C LYS A 72 1.94 -4.88 12.64
N PRO A 73 1.49 -4.12 13.66
CA PRO A 73 0.09 -3.72 13.79
C PRO A 73 -0.30 -2.52 12.92
N VAL A 74 0.62 -1.92 12.17
CA VAL A 74 0.36 -0.75 11.34
C VAL A 74 -0.14 -1.21 9.98
N ASP A 75 -1.44 -1.08 9.72
CA ASP A 75 -2.05 -1.50 8.45
C ASP A 75 -1.72 -0.53 7.30
N ASP A 76 -1.60 0.77 7.59
CA ASP A 76 -1.24 1.77 6.57
C ASP A 76 0.20 1.57 6.06
N LEU A 77 0.32 1.21 4.78
CA LEU A 77 1.59 0.90 4.14
C LEU A 77 2.58 2.07 4.19
N TYR A 78 2.11 3.29 3.95
CA TYR A 78 2.95 4.48 3.89
C TYR A 78 3.52 4.84 5.27
N THR A 79 2.69 4.75 6.29
CA THR A 79 3.12 4.92 7.68
C THR A 79 4.11 3.83 8.08
N ARG A 80 3.83 2.58 7.75
CA ARG A 80 4.69 1.42 8.03
C ARG A 80 6.07 1.56 7.36
N LEU A 81 6.12 1.99 6.09
CA LEU A 81 7.36 2.23 5.37
C LEU A 81 8.20 3.33 6.03
N LYS A 82 7.57 4.47 6.37
CA LYS A 82 8.24 5.59 7.07
C LYS A 82 8.83 5.14 8.41
N MET A 83 8.07 4.37 9.20
CA MET A 83 8.52 3.85 10.49
C MET A 83 9.75 2.96 10.34
N LEU A 84 9.72 2.01 9.39
CA LEU A 84 10.81 1.08 9.17
C LEU A 84 12.08 1.78 8.71
N VAL A 85 11.98 2.68 7.75
CA VAL A 85 13.15 3.43 7.24
C VAL A 85 13.72 4.38 8.29
N ALA A 86 12.89 4.95 9.17
CA ALA A 86 13.34 5.84 10.26
C ALA A 86 13.97 5.08 11.44
N SER A 87 13.79 3.77 11.55
CA SER A 87 14.28 2.97 12.67
C SER A 87 15.80 2.86 12.68
N THR A 88 16.38 2.79 13.89
CA THR A 88 17.83 2.78 14.08
C THR A 88 18.44 1.39 14.28
N ASP A 89 17.58 0.36 14.40
CA ASP A 89 18.04 -1.03 14.51
C ASP A 89 18.48 -1.61 13.14
N LYS A 90 19.00 -2.83 13.15
CA LYS A 90 19.50 -3.50 11.94
C LYS A 90 18.44 -3.68 10.86
N ALA A 91 17.17 -3.82 11.22
CA ALA A 91 16.08 -3.87 10.25
C ALA A 91 15.89 -2.51 9.57
N GLY A 92 15.87 -1.40 10.33
CA GLY A 92 15.82 -0.05 9.77
C GLY A 92 17.01 0.27 8.87
N GLU A 93 18.22 -0.17 9.25
CA GLU A 93 19.41 -0.05 8.41
C GLU A 93 19.21 -0.79 7.08
N PHE A 94 18.73 -2.05 7.12
CA PHE A 94 18.44 -2.82 5.92
C PHE A 94 17.43 -2.12 5.00
N TYR A 95 16.33 -1.59 5.55
CA TYR A 95 15.34 -0.86 4.76
C TYR A 95 15.91 0.40 4.12
N ARG A 96 16.77 1.15 4.83
CA ARG A 96 17.46 2.33 4.25
C ARG A 96 18.39 1.95 3.12
N LEU A 97 19.29 0.99 3.33
CA LEU A 97 20.25 0.55 2.31
C LEU A 97 19.53 0.02 1.08
N PHE A 98 18.48 -0.80 1.27
CA PHE A 98 17.66 -1.31 0.18
C PHE A 98 17.04 -0.19 -0.64
N HIS A 99 16.35 0.77 -0.01
CA HIS A 99 15.68 1.85 -0.73
C HIS A 99 16.68 2.82 -1.37
N TYR A 100 17.77 3.14 -0.72
CA TYR A 100 18.79 4.03 -1.29
C TYR A 100 19.45 3.40 -2.54
N GLY A 101 19.80 2.13 -2.47
CA GLY A 101 20.31 1.39 -3.62
C GLY A 101 19.29 1.33 -4.77
N LEU A 102 18.04 1.01 -4.44
CA LEU A 102 16.96 0.96 -5.43
C LEU A 102 16.73 2.32 -6.09
N PHE A 103 16.58 3.39 -5.31
CA PHE A 103 16.31 4.74 -5.84
C PHE A 103 17.48 5.29 -6.67
N SER A 104 18.72 5.03 -6.22
CA SER A 104 19.91 5.32 -7.00
C SER A 104 19.83 4.63 -8.36
N TYR A 105 19.62 3.33 -8.37
CA TYR A 105 19.61 2.53 -9.58
C TYR A 105 18.51 2.95 -10.57
N ILE A 106 17.24 2.99 -10.12
CA ILE A 106 16.12 3.33 -11.01
C ILE A 106 16.25 4.74 -11.61
N SER A 107 16.71 5.73 -10.82
CA SER A 107 16.86 7.10 -11.31
C SER A 107 17.90 7.22 -12.41
N ASN A 108 18.98 6.45 -12.31
CA ASN A 108 20.05 6.42 -13.32
C ASN A 108 19.69 5.58 -14.55
N ARG A 109 18.63 4.75 -14.50
CA ARG A 109 18.12 3.99 -15.67
C ARG A 109 17.09 4.74 -16.50
N ILE A 110 16.72 5.95 -16.09
CA ILE A 110 15.89 6.85 -16.90
C ILE A 110 16.83 7.76 -17.73
N PRO A 111 16.65 7.90 -19.06
CA PRO A 111 15.60 7.28 -19.91
C PRO A 111 16.01 5.95 -20.58
N GLU A 112 17.11 5.32 -20.20
CA GLU A 112 17.66 4.13 -20.89
C GLU A 112 16.67 2.96 -20.98
N ILE A 113 15.92 2.70 -19.88
CA ILE A 113 14.96 1.58 -19.82
C ILE A 113 13.54 2.09 -20.10
N SER A 114 13.20 3.27 -19.64
CA SER A 114 11.89 3.89 -19.82
C SER A 114 12.00 5.40 -19.78
N ASP A 115 11.25 6.09 -20.61
CA ASP A 115 11.12 7.55 -20.56
C ASP A 115 10.17 8.01 -19.44
N GLU A 116 9.28 7.13 -18.99
CA GLU A 116 8.18 7.44 -18.09
C GLU A 116 8.35 6.71 -16.74
N LEU A 117 8.41 7.46 -15.63
CA LEU A 117 8.68 6.93 -14.29
C LEU A 117 7.61 5.94 -13.82
N TYR A 118 6.34 6.22 -14.12
CA TYR A 118 5.22 5.37 -13.68
C TYR A 118 5.28 3.96 -14.30
N ARG A 119 5.88 3.79 -15.49
CA ARG A 119 6.05 2.46 -16.09
C ARG A 119 7.05 1.59 -15.32
N VAL A 120 8.05 2.22 -14.70
CA VAL A 120 8.98 1.51 -13.80
C VAL A 120 8.23 1.04 -12.57
N ASP A 121 7.41 1.90 -11.98
CA ASP A 121 6.58 1.54 -10.82
C ASP A 121 5.58 0.43 -11.16
N ASP A 122 4.86 0.54 -12.26
CA ASP A 122 3.91 -0.48 -12.74
C ASP A 122 4.62 -1.83 -13.00
N ALA A 123 5.81 -1.80 -13.62
CA ALA A 123 6.58 -3.01 -13.89
C ALA A 123 7.04 -3.69 -12.59
N MET A 124 7.45 -2.92 -11.58
CA MET A 124 7.85 -3.47 -10.29
C MET A 124 6.66 -4.02 -9.51
N MET A 125 5.53 -3.32 -9.51
CA MET A 125 4.30 -3.82 -8.89
C MET A 125 3.82 -5.10 -9.57
N ALA A 126 3.76 -5.13 -10.89
CA ALA A 126 3.31 -6.31 -11.64
C ALA A 126 4.30 -7.48 -11.57
N GLY A 127 5.62 -7.20 -11.63
CA GLY A 127 6.66 -8.23 -11.68
C GLY A 127 6.97 -8.87 -10.33
N PHE A 128 6.92 -8.11 -9.25
CA PHE A 128 7.27 -8.56 -7.90
C PHE A 128 6.08 -8.64 -6.95
N GLY A 129 4.88 -8.26 -7.38
CA GLY A 129 3.70 -8.21 -6.54
C GLY A 129 3.78 -7.14 -5.44
N TRP A 130 4.48 -6.05 -5.70
CA TRP A 130 4.58 -4.95 -4.74
C TRP A 130 3.29 -4.14 -4.69
N GLU A 131 2.94 -3.64 -3.50
CA GLU A 131 1.76 -2.78 -3.28
C GLU A 131 2.02 -1.33 -3.69
N ILE A 132 3.29 -0.94 -3.86
CA ILE A 132 3.72 0.42 -4.20
C ILE A 132 4.97 0.35 -5.08
N GLY A 133 5.06 1.23 -6.06
CA GLY A 133 6.23 1.34 -6.94
C GLY A 133 7.41 2.02 -6.27
N ALA A 134 8.55 2.01 -6.94
CA ALA A 134 9.80 2.52 -6.38
C ALA A 134 9.84 4.05 -6.30
N PHE A 135 9.40 4.77 -7.35
CA PHE A 135 9.31 6.23 -7.32
C PHE A 135 8.23 6.71 -6.36
N GLU A 136 7.09 6.01 -6.28
CA GLU A 136 6.06 6.32 -5.30
C GLU A 136 6.55 6.06 -3.86
N SER A 137 7.34 5.01 -3.62
CA SER A 137 8.01 4.76 -2.33
C SER A 137 8.95 5.91 -1.95
N TRP A 138 9.67 6.46 -2.92
CA TRP A 138 10.54 7.62 -2.70
C TRP A 138 9.73 8.86 -2.34
N ASP A 139 8.61 9.11 -3.01
CA ASP A 139 7.66 10.18 -2.64
C ASP A 139 7.16 10.03 -1.20
N VAL A 140 6.77 8.81 -0.81
CA VAL A 140 6.33 8.50 0.56
C VAL A 140 7.40 8.84 1.59
N LEU A 141 8.67 8.54 1.30
CA LEU A 141 9.80 8.85 2.17
C LEU A 141 10.19 10.33 2.13
N GLY A 142 9.74 11.06 1.12
CA GLY A 142 10.04 12.47 0.86
C GLY A 142 11.30 12.65 0.02
N VAL A 143 11.11 12.97 -1.27
CA VAL A 143 12.20 13.03 -2.26
C VAL A 143 13.36 13.92 -1.83
N PRO A 144 13.16 15.19 -1.38
CA PRO A 144 14.28 16.04 -1.01
C PRO A 144 15.13 15.47 0.12
N LYS A 145 14.47 15.09 1.22
CA LYS A 145 15.13 14.55 2.42
C LYS A 145 15.88 13.25 2.12
N THR A 146 15.24 12.36 1.35
CA THR A 146 15.82 11.05 1.01
C THR A 146 17.00 11.23 0.06
N THR A 147 16.91 12.14 -0.93
CA THR A 147 18.00 12.47 -1.85
C THR A 147 19.24 12.98 -1.09
N GLU A 148 19.07 13.88 -0.12
CA GLU A 148 20.17 14.36 0.73
C GLU A 148 20.80 13.22 1.51
N ALA A 149 19.99 12.36 2.14
CA ALA A 149 20.48 11.22 2.90
C ALA A 149 21.20 10.18 2.02
N MET A 150 20.71 9.93 0.81
CA MET A 150 21.35 9.06 -0.17
C MET A 150 22.74 9.57 -0.54
N LYS A 151 22.87 10.86 -0.88
CA LYS A 151 24.15 11.49 -1.21
C LYS A 151 25.11 11.45 -0.04
N ALA A 152 24.66 11.74 1.17
CA ALA A 152 25.46 11.63 2.38
C ALA A 152 25.96 10.20 2.66
N ALA A 153 25.19 9.19 2.23
CA ALA A 153 25.54 7.78 2.33
C ALA A 153 26.36 7.27 1.11
N GLY A 154 26.72 8.15 0.16
CA GLY A 154 27.57 7.81 -0.98
C GLY A 154 26.82 7.23 -2.20
N TYR A 155 25.49 7.28 -2.22
CA TYR A 155 24.70 6.82 -3.37
C TYR A 155 24.60 7.91 -4.45
N ALA A 156 24.82 7.51 -5.70
CA ALA A 156 24.63 8.39 -6.85
C ALA A 156 23.13 8.62 -7.09
N VAL A 157 22.75 9.88 -7.30
CA VAL A 157 21.39 10.25 -7.71
C VAL A 157 21.47 10.88 -9.09
N ALA A 158 20.55 10.51 -9.98
CA ALA A 158 20.55 11.02 -11.34
C ALA A 158 20.37 12.55 -11.37
N ALA A 159 21.09 13.23 -12.26
CA ALA A 159 21.10 14.69 -12.35
C ALA A 159 19.69 15.30 -12.55
N TRP A 160 18.82 14.61 -13.30
CA TRP A 160 17.45 15.09 -13.53
C TRP A 160 16.61 15.19 -12.23
N VAL A 161 16.91 14.37 -11.21
CA VAL A 161 16.26 14.48 -9.87
C VAL A 161 16.68 15.79 -9.20
N ASP A 162 17.96 16.14 -9.25
CA ASP A 162 18.47 17.41 -8.72
C ASP A 162 17.86 18.61 -9.44
N GLU A 163 17.77 18.53 -10.77
CA GLU A 163 17.13 19.57 -11.59
C GLU A 163 15.65 19.72 -11.23
N MET A 164 14.92 18.62 -11.03
CA MET A 164 13.53 18.61 -10.57
C MET A 164 13.38 19.33 -9.23
N LEU A 165 14.24 18.99 -8.26
CA LEU A 165 14.24 19.61 -6.93
C LEU A 165 14.61 21.10 -6.98
N ALA A 166 15.59 21.47 -7.81
CA ALA A 166 16.01 22.86 -8.00
C ALA A 166 14.90 23.71 -8.66
N ALA A 167 14.08 23.11 -9.52
CA ALA A 167 12.90 23.74 -10.10
C ALA A 167 11.72 23.88 -9.12
N GLY A 168 11.87 23.43 -7.87
CA GLY A 168 10.86 23.54 -6.82
C GLY A 168 9.88 22.36 -6.76
N HIS A 169 10.03 21.35 -7.60
CA HIS A 169 9.22 20.13 -7.55
C HIS A 169 9.73 19.23 -6.42
N ARG A 170 8.82 18.71 -5.59
CA ARG A 170 9.16 17.99 -4.35
C ARG A 170 8.76 16.51 -4.37
N SER A 171 8.09 16.05 -5.43
CA SER A 171 7.57 14.69 -5.60
C SER A 171 7.58 14.29 -7.06
N PHE A 172 7.64 13.00 -7.32
CA PHE A 172 7.50 12.44 -8.67
C PHE A 172 6.04 12.39 -9.11
N TYR A 173 5.13 12.20 -8.15
CA TYR A 173 3.70 12.20 -8.40
C TYR A 173 3.03 13.38 -7.72
N LYS A 174 1.97 13.88 -8.34
CA LYS A 174 1.04 14.83 -7.71
C LYS A 174 -0.38 14.48 -8.10
N VAL A 175 -1.32 14.91 -7.27
CA VAL A 175 -2.75 14.84 -7.54
C VAL A 175 -3.30 16.25 -7.65
N GLU A 176 -4.07 16.51 -8.68
CA GLU A 176 -4.67 17.81 -8.93
C GLU A 176 -5.96 17.64 -9.73
N GLY A 177 -7.08 18.20 -9.22
CA GLY A 177 -8.37 18.15 -9.91
C GLY A 177 -8.89 16.73 -10.19
N GLY A 178 -8.64 15.79 -9.28
CA GLY A 178 -9.07 14.38 -9.40
C GLY A 178 -8.22 13.53 -10.36
N LYS A 179 -7.11 14.08 -10.85
CA LYS A 179 -6.18 13.37 -11.74
C LYS A 179 -4.82 13.20 -11.09
N LYS A 180 -4.21 12.05 -11.28
CA LYS A 180 -2.82 11.78 -10.88
C LYS A 180 -1.89 12.15 -12.04
N TYR A 181 -0.83 12.85 -11.72
CA TYR A 181 0.21 13.28 -12.66
C TYR A 181 1.55 12.67 -12.24
N CYS A 182 2.40 12.40 -13.21
CA CYS A 182 3.77 11.97 -13.00
C CYS A 182 4.75 12.99 -13.60
N TYR A 183 5.85 13.26 -12.92
CA TYR A 183 6.92 14.10 -13.44
C TYR A 183 7.56 13.44 -14.67
N ASP A 184 7.71 14.22 -15.73
CA ASP A 184 8.40 13.81 -16.94
C ASP A 184 9.76 14.52 -17.05
N PRO A 185 10.88 13.80 -16.87
CA PRO A 185 12.20 14.38 -16.90
C PRO A 185 12.55 15.08 -18.22
N ALA A 186 12.02 14.61 -19.34
CA ALA A 186 12.30 15.17 -20.67
C ALA A 186 11.69 16.56 -20.86
N SER A 187 10.42 16.74 -20.48
CA SER A 187 9.74 18.04 -20.56
C SER A 187 9.88 18.89 -19.30
N LYS A 188 10.45 18.35 -18.22
CA LYS A 188 10.62 18.97 -16.89
C LYS A 188 9.30 19.47 -16.28
N THR A 189 8.22 18.75 -16.54
CA THR A 189 6.88 19.09 -16.05
C THR A 189 6.09 17.83 -15.71
N TYR A 190 4.91 18.03 -15.10
CA TYR A 190 4.00 16.92 -14.80
C TYR A 190 3.07 16.63 -15.97
N LYS A 191 2.96 15.35 -16.32
CA LYS A 191 2.01 14.83 -17.30
C LYS A 191 0.95 13.99 -16.61
N ALA A 192 -0.31 14.10 -17.04
CA ALA A 192 -1.38 13.26 -16.52
C ALA A 192 -1.09 11.78 -16.80
N LEU A 193 -1.31 10.91 -15.81
CA LEU A 193 -1.23 9.47 -16.02
C LEU A 193 -2.36 9.02 -16.95
N PRO A 194 -2.06 8.22 -17.99
CA PRO A 194 -3.07 7.69 -18.87
C PRO A 194 -3.94 6.63 -18.18
N GLY A 195 -5.15 6.38 -18.73
CA GLY A 195 -6.03 5.29 -18.31
C GLY A 195 -7.01 5.63 -17.19
N GLY A 196 -6.96 6.86 -16.63
CA GLY A 196 -7.89 7.33 -15.61
C GLY A 196 -9.04 8.20 -16.16
N GLU A 197 -9.15 8.35 -17.48
CA GLU A 197 -10.05 9.33 -18.10
C GLU A 197 -11.53 8.92 -18.04
N ALA A 198 -11.79 7.60 -17.97
CA ALA A 198 -13.14 7.04 -18.07
C ALA A 198 -13.81 6.81 -16.69
N PHE A 199 -13.10 6.99 -15.58
CA PHE A 199 -13.63 6.72 -14.24
C PHE A 199 -12.99 7.60 -13.17
N ILE A 200 -13.69 7.74 -12.04
CA ILE A 200 -13.22 8.46 -10.87
C ILE A 200 -12.37 7.52 -10.01
N VAL A 201 -11.17 7.98 -9.67
CA VAL A 201 -10.30 7.34 -8.68
C VAL A 201 -10.37 8.18 -7.41
N LEU A 202 -11.02 7.69 -6.37
CA LEU A 202 -11.33 8.47 -5.14
C LEU A 202 -10.07 8.94 -4.43
N SER A 203 -9.01 8.14 -4.40
CA SER A 203 -7.71 8.52 -3.84
C SER A 203 -7.07 9.74 -4.52
N ASN A 204 -7.51 10.10 -5.72
CA ASN A 204 -7.09 11.31 -6.42
C ASN A 204 -7.83 12.59 -6.00
N TYR A 205 -8.80 12.49 -5.07
CA TYR A 205 -9.59 13.64 -4.57
C TYR A 205 -9.17 14.08 -3.16
N THR A 206 -7.96 13.76 -2.72
CA THR A 206 -7.48 14.10 -1.38
C THR A 206 -7.39 15.60 -1.12
N ASP A 207 -7.15 16.41 -2.15
CA ASP A 207 -7.19 17.89 -2.11
C ASP A 207 -8.61 18.46 -1.97
N LYS A 208 -9.64 17.65 -2.26
CA LYS A 208 -11.06 17.98 -2.17
C LYS A 208 -11.77 17.25 -1.03
N GLN A 209 -11.03 16.82 -0.03
CA GLN A 209 -11.59 16.16 1.14
C GLN A 209 -12.40 17.17 1.99
N VAL A 210 -13.70 16.92 2.16
CA VAL A 210 -14.60 17.77 2.94
C VAL A 210 -14.84 17.26 4.36
N TRP A 211 -14.56 15.98 4.63
CA TRP A 211 -14.69 15.40 5.95
C TRP A 211 -13.93 14.05 6.08
N LYS A 212 -13.56 13.70 7.32
CA LYS A 212 -12.99 12.39 7.65
C LYS A 212 -13.22 12.03 9.11
N ASN A 213 -13.16 10.72 9.40
CA ASN A 213 -12.91 10.15 10.72
C ASN A 213 -11.76 9.14 10.67
N GLY A 214 -11.64 8.26 11.65
CA GLY A 214 -10.60 7.23 11.70
C GLY A 214 -10.66 6.22 10.55
N SER A 215 -11.85 5.98 9.99
CA SER A 215 -12.09 4.92 9.00
C SER A 215 -12.62 5.42 7.66
N CYS A 216 -13.14 6.64 7.57
CA CYS A 216 -13.83 7.16 6.38
C CYS A 216 -13.28 8.50 5.92
N ARG A 217 -13.41 8.75 4.63
CA ARG A 217 -13.22 10.07 3.99
C ARG A 217 -14.39 10.39 3.08
N VAL A 218 -14.74 11.68 3.05
CA VAL A 218 -15.76 12.22 2.14
C VAL A 218 -15.10 13.28 1.28
N TYR A 219 -15.30 13.18 -0.02
CA TYR A 219 -14.71 14.05 -1.03
C TYR A 219 -15.79 14.79 -1.81
N ASP A 220 -15.49 16.00 -2.25
CA ASP A 220 -16.24 16.71 -3.29
C ASP A 220 -15.76 16.19 -4.66
N LEU A 221 -16.62 15.47 -5.37
CA LEU A 221 -16.31 14.90 -6.69
C LEU A 221 -16.53 15.89 -7.84
N GLY A 222 -17.05 17.08 -7.55
CA GLY A 222 -17.56 18.03 -8.55
C GLY A 222 -19.05 17.82 -8.84
N ASP A 223 -19.62 18.68 -9.65
CA ASP A 223 -21.03 18.66 -10.08
C ASP A 223 -22.05 18.55 -8.93
N ASP A 224 -21.68 19.06 -7.75
CA ASP A 224 -22.45 18.97 -6.51
C ASP A 224 -22.67 17.52 -6.03
N VAL A 225 -21.72 16.62 -6.27
CA VAL A 225 -21.76 15.22 -5.84
C VAL A 225 -20.68 14.93 -4.82
N LEU A 226 -21.05 14.30 -3.69
CA LEU A 226 -20.09 13.78 -2.71
C LEU A 226 -19.73 12.33 -3.02
N GLY A 227 -18.48 11.97 -2.70
CA GLY A 227 -18.00 10.59 -2.66
C GLY A 227 -17.61 10.17 -1.25
N LEU A 228 -18.11 9.04 -0.76
CA LEU A 228 -17.69 8.44 0.49
C LEU A 228 -16.86 7.18 0.23
N GLN A 229 -15.73 7.07 0.92
CA GLN A 229 -14.86 5.89 0.94
C GLN A 229 -14.48 5.55 2.38
N TRP A 230 -14.27 4.24 2.68
CA TRP A 230 -13.70 3.79 3.95
C TRP A 230 -12.50 2.87 3.75
N PHE A 231 -11.64 2.78 4.78
CA PHE A 231 -10.30 2.16 4.73
C PHE A 231 -10.12 1.06 5.77
N THR A 232 -11.19 0.45 6.21
CA THR A 232 -11.14 -0.65 7.18
C THR A 232 -10.60 -1.93 6.52
N LYS A 233 -10.01 -2.81 7.32
CA LYS A 233 -9.53 -4.11 6.85
C LYS A 233 -10.67 -4.89 6.18
N MET A 234 -10.41 -5.38 4.95
CA MET A 234 -11.41 -6.06 4.09
C MET A 234 -12.67 -5.22 3.81
N GLY A 235 -12.60 -3.90 3.99
CA GLY A 235 -13.77 -3.03 3.84
C GLY A 235 -14.87 -3.29 4.90
N SER A 236 -14.54 -3.84 6.08
CA SER A 236 -15.55 -4.16 7.10
C SER A 236 -16.29 -2.92 7.59
N ILE A 237 -17.61 -3.06 7.81
CA ILE A 237 -18.48 -1.99 8.24
C ILE A 237 -18.63 -2.07 9.78
N GLY A 238 -18.00 -1.12 10.47
CA GLY A 238 -18.10 -0.92 11.92
C GLY A 238 -18.74 0.42 12.26
N GLY A 239 -18.74 0.78 13.55
CA GLY A 239 -19.38 2.01 14.05
C GLY A 239 -18.90 3.29 13.37
N ASP A 240 -17.59 3.42 13.14
CA ASP A 240 -17.00 4.58 12.45
C ASP A 240 -17.48 4.68 10.99
N VAL A 241 -17.64 3.55 10.29
CA VAL A 241 -18.14 3.52 8.92
C VAL A 241 -19.61 3.90 8.89
N LEU A 242 -20.44 3.36 9.80
CA LEU A 242 -21.85 3.72 9.91
C LEU A 242 -22.02 5.24 10.19
N SER A 243 -21.24 5.76 11.14
CA SER A 243 -21.20 7.20 11.43
C SER A 243 -20.75 8.01 10.22
N GLY A 244 -19.78 7.51 9.46
CA GLY A 244 -19.29 8.11 8.21
C GLY A 244 -20.39 8.20 7.15
N ILE A 245 -21.15 7.11 6.94
CA ILE A 245 -22.28 7.06 6.00
C ILE A 245 -23.35 8.10 6.40
N GLN A 246 -23.75 8.11 7.66
CA GLN A 246 -24.76 9.08 8.15
C GLN A 246 -24.29 10.53 7.96
N THR A 247 -23.04 10.83 8.34
CA THR A 247 -22.46 12.18 8.17
C THR A 247 -22.37 12.57 6.70
N ALA A 248 -22.03 11.65 5.81
CA ALA A 248 -21.97 11.93 4.37
C ALA A 248 -23.35 12.24 3.80
N ILE A 249 -24.39 11.50 4.22
CA ILE A 249 -25.78 11.76 3.84
C ILE A 249 -26.23 13.13 4.35
N ASP A 250 -25.98 13.46 5.63
CA ASP A 250 -26.35 14.75 6.22
C ASP A 250 -25.70 15.93 5.49
N LYS A 251 -24.43 15.78 5.05
CA LYS A 251 -23.74 16.78 4.25
C LYS A 251 -24.32 16.89 2.84
N ALA A 252 -24.60 15.75 2.23
CA ALA A 252 -25.20 15.71 0.89
C ALA A 252 -26.56 16.42 0.87
N GLU A 253 -27.42 16.13 1.81
CA GLU A 253 -28.75 16.76 1.93
C GLU A 253 -28.70 18.27 2.19
N LYS A 254 -27.65 18.76 2.86
CA LYS A 254 -27.50 20.19 3.16
C LYS A 254 -26.98 21.02 1.99
N SER A 255 -26.09 20.47 1.17
CA SER A 255 -25.31 21.31 0.27
C SER A 255 -24.94 20.66 -1.07
N TYR A 256 -25.39 19.44 -1.35
CA TYR A 256 -25.05 18.71 -2.57
C TYR A 256 -26.31 18.10 -3.20
N LYS A 257 -26.17 17.62 -4.43
CA LYS A 257 -27.26 16.98 -5.18
C LYS A 257 -27.33 15.48 -5.00
N GLY A 258 -26.27 14.86 -4.50
CA GLY A 258 -26.21 13.42 -4.31
C GLY A 258 -24.94 12.93 -3.63
N LEU A 259 -24.95 11.65 -3.27
CA LEU A 259 -23.84 10.93 -2.64
C LEU A 259 -23.54 9.66 -3.40
N VAL A 260 -22.29 9.42 -3.72
CA VAL A 260 -21.78 8.12 -4.19
C VAL A 260 -21.01 7.44 -3.05
N ILE A 261 -21.36 6.20 -2.75
CA ILE A 261 -20.65 5.35 -1.79
C ILE A 261 -19.84 4.33 -2.59
N ALA A 262 -18.52 4.42 -2.51
CA ALA A 262 -17.62 3.55 -3.24
C ALA A 262 -16.36 3.26 -2.43
N ASN A 263 -15.69 2.16 -2.72
CA ASN A 263 -14.38 1.82 -2.17
C ASN A 263 -13.40 1.53 -3.29
N GLU A 264 -12.11 1.60 -2.97
CA GLU A 264 -11.02 1.13 -3.82
C GLU A 264 -10.45 -0.16 -3.24
N GLY A 265 -9.77 -0.93 -4.09
CA GLY A 265 -9.21 -2.23 -3.73
C GLY A 265 -9.88 -3.38 -4.47
N ALA A 266 -9.55 -4.62 -4.10
CA ALA A 266 -10.05 -5.82 -4.79
C ALA A 266 -11.55 -6.08 -4.58
N ASN A 267 -12.10 -5.63 -3.45
CA ASN A 267 -13.48 -5.89 -3.04
C ASN A 267 -14.10 -4.63 -2.41
N PHE A 268 -15.40 -4.49 -2.60
CA PHE A 268 -16.16 -3.39 -2.01
C PHE A 268 -16.21 -3.48 -0.48
N SER A 269 -16.71 -4.61 0.06
CA SER A 269 -16.76 -4.82 1.51
C SER A 269 -17.10 -6.27 1.87
N ALA A 270 -16.49 -6.77 2.95
CA ALA A 270 -16.85 -8.05 3.58
C ALA A 270 -18.11 -7.95 4.48
N GLY A 271 -18.70 -6.75 4.62
CA GLY A 271 -19.88 -6.54 5.46
C GLY A 271 -19.56 -6.18 6.91
N ALA A 272 -20.48 -6.45 7.82
CA ALA A 272 -20.34 -6.11 9.23
C ALA A 272 -19.17 -6.85 9.91
N ASN A 273 -18.63 -6.25 10.97
CA ASN A 273 -17.59 -6.88 11.79
C ASN A 273 -18.18 -8.01 12.63
N VAL A 274 -18.18 -9.22 12.08
CA VAL A 274 -18.74 -10.43 12.73
C VAL A 274 -18.01 -10.76 14.04
N GLY A 275 -16.71 -10.43 14.15
CA GLY A 275 -15.94 -10.65 15.39
C GLY A 275 -16.47 -9.84 16.55
N MET A 276 -16.86 -8.59 16.33
CA MET A 276 -17.50 -7.74 17.35
C MET A 276 -18.86 -8.29 17.76
N ILE A 277 -19.69 -8.68 16.79
CA ILE A 277 -21.01 -9.28 17.04
C ILE A 277 -20.86 -10.55 17.89
N PHE A 278 -19.89 -11.39 17.55
CA PHE A 278 -19.62 -12.64 18.28
C PHE A 278 -19.17 -12.38 19.71
N MET A 279 -18.32 -11.39 19.96
CA MET A 279 -17.87 -11.03 21.31
C MET A 279 -19.03 -10.53 22.17
N LEU A 280 -19.86 -9.61 21.67
CA LEU A 280 -21.05 -9.13 22.37
C LEU A 280 -22.02 -10.28 22.72
N ALA A 281 -22.16 -11.26 21.83
CA ALA A 281 -23.00 -12.42 22.05
C ALA A 281 -22.45 -13.38 23.16
N ILE A 282 -21.11 -13.60 23.18
CA ILE A 282 -20.45 -14.42 24.22
C ILE A 282 -20.53 -13.74 25.57
N ASP A 283 -20.30 -12.44 25.61
CA ASP A 283 -20.33 -11.65 26.87
C ASP A 283 -21.75 -11.39 27.35
N GLN A 284 -22.77 -11.86 26.59
CA GLN A 284 -24.20 -11.72 26.87
C GLN A 284 -24.66 -10.25 26.96
N GLU A 285 -23.96 -9.34 26.30
CA GLU A 285 -24.28 -7.93 26.19
C GLU A 285 -25.34 -7.70 25.09
N TYR A 286 -26.54 -8.25 25.34
CA TYR A 286 -27.64 -8.28 24.35
C TYR A 286 -28.20 -6.90 24.04
N ASP A 287 -28.22 -5.99 25.01
CA ASP A 287 -28.69 -4.61 24.79
C ASP A 287 -27.75 -3.86 23.86
N GLU A 288 -26.44 -4.02 24.02
CA GLU A 288 -25.43 -3.43 23.11
C GLU A 288 -25.48 -4.07 21.71
N LEU A 289 -25.73 -5.37 21.66
CA LEU A 289 -25.91 -6.09 20.40
C LEU A 289 -27.16 -5.58 19.65
N ASP A 290 -28.31 -5.42 20.35
CA ASP A 290 -29.53 -4.85 19.76
C ASP A 290 -29.30 -3.41 19.27
N MET A 291 -28.62 -2.58 20.04
CA MET A 291 -28.27 -1.21 19.62
C MET A 291 -27.39 -1.22 18.38
N ALA A 292 -26.38 -2.07 18.30
CA ALA A 292 -25.49 -2.18 17.14
C ALA A 292 -26.24 -2.60 15.88
N ILE A 293 -27.14 -3.58 16.00
CA ILE A 293 -28.00 -4.06 14.89
C ILE A 293 -28.94 -2.94 14.45
N ARG A 294 -29.60 -2.25 15.37
CA ARG A 294 -30.49 -1.12 15.04
C ARG A 294 -29.74 0.02 14.37
N LEU A 295 -28.55 0.36 14.87
CA LEU A 295 -27.71 1.39 14.25
C LEU A 295 -27.40 1.03 12.79
N PHE A 296 -27.06 -0.24 12.55
CA PHE A 296 -26.77 -0.73 11.20
C PHE A 296 -28.01 -0.59 10.30
N GLN A 297 -29.14 -1.18 10.71
CA GLN A 297 -30.39 -1.14 9.97
C GLN A 297 -30.86 0.31 9.69
N ASN A 298 -30.84 1.16 10.73
CA ASN A 298 -31.21 2.56 10.60
C ASN A 298 -30.31 3.31 9.62
N THR A 299 -29.01 2.98 9.55
CA THR A 299 -28.11 3.59 8.57
C THR A 299 -28.43 3.16 7.15
N MET A 300 -28.77 1.89 6.92
CA MET A 300 -29.23 1.42 5.60
C MET A 300 -30.54 2.13 5.20
N MET A 301 -31.49 2.21 6.13
CA MET A 301 -32.76 2.92 5.90
C MET A 301 -32.54 4.42 5.67
N ARG A 302 -31.58 5.02 6.38
CA ARG A 302 -31.20 6.43 6.17
C ARG A 302 -30.66 6.68 4.76
N ALA A 303 -29.83 5.77 4.22
CA ALA A 303 -29.37 5.83 2.84
C ALA A 303 -30.53 5.69 1.84
N ARG A 304 -31.42 4.71 2.07
CA ARG A 304 -32.58 4.45 1.19
C ARG A 304 -33.58 5.60 1.12
N TYR A 305 -33.83 6.28 2.23
CA TYR A 305 -34.83 7.36 2.36
C TYR A 305 -34.20 8.75 2.45
N SER A 306 -32.96 8.91 1.99
CA SER A 306 -32.32 10.22 1.88
C SER A 306 -33.12 11.13 0.95
N SER A 307 -33.13 12.43 1.26
CA SER A 307 -33.77 13.46 0.42
C SER A 307 -33.00 13.74 -0.89
N VAL A 308 -31.76 13.25 -0.98
CA VAL A 308 -30.95 13.30 -2.22
C VAL A 308 -30.61 11.88 -2.66
N PRO A 309 -30.34 11.63 -3.95
CA PRO A 309 -29.90 10.32 -4.42
C PRO A 309 -28.63 9.84 -3.70
N VAL A 310 -28.68 8.60 -3.20
CA VAL A 310 -27.53 7.86 -2.68
C VAL A 310 -27.29 6.66 -3.60
N VAL A 311 -26.15 6.66 -4.26
CA VAL A 311 -25.76 5.59 -5.20
C VAL A 311 -24.62 4.81 -4.60
N VAL A 312 -24.76 3.48 -4.52
CA VAL A 312 -23.70 2.59 -4.08
C VAL A 312 -23.04 1.97 -5.31
N ALA A 313 -21.71 1.99 -5.37
CA ALA A 313 -20.91 1.46 -6.48
C ALA A 313 -20.13 0.20 -6.03
N PRO A 314 -20.80 -0.96 -5.85
CA PRO A 314 -20.14 -2.18 -5.42
C PRO A 314 -19.28 -2.78 -6.54
N HIS A 315 -18.17 -3.43 -6.14
CA HIS A 315 -17.32 -4.20 -7.04
C HIS A 315 -16.69 -5.38 -6.28
N GLY A 316 -16.29 -6.43 -7.00
CA GLY A 316 -15.75 -7.62 -6.37
C GLY A 316 -16.77 -8.23 -5.38
N LEU A 317 -16.37 -8.43 -4.13
CA LEU A 317 -17.23 -8.93 -3.08
C LEU A 317 -17.98 -7.79 -2.38
N ALA A 318 -19.29 -7.91 -2.27
CA ALA A 318 -20.18 -7.11 -1.44
C ALA A 318 -21.01 -8.07 -0.58
N LEU A 319 -20.53 -8.39 0.64
CA LEU A 319 -21.08 -9.46 1.47
C LEU A 319 -21.85 -8.92 2.69
N GLY A 320 -22.88 -9.69 3.14
CA GLY A 320 -23.65 -9.36 4.34
C GLY A 320 -24.15 -7.92 4.31
N GLY A 321 -23.78 -7.12 5.31
CA GLY A 321 -24.18 -5.72 5.42
C GLY A 321 -23.76 -4.83 4.24
N ALA A 322 -22.76 -5.21 3.48
CA ALA A 322 -22.42 -4.50 2.25
C ALA A 322 -23.42 -4.77 1.13
N CYS A 323 -23.95 -5.99 1.06
CA CYS A 323 -25.04 -6.33 0.16
C CYS A 323 -26.35 -5.62 0.56
N GLU A 324 -26.59 -5.49 1.87
CA GLU A 324 -27.77 -4.75 2.39
C GLU A 324 -27.69 -3.25 2.09
N LEU A 325 -26.49 -2.67 2.05
CA LEU A 325 -26.27 -1.28 1.65
C LEU A 325 -26.46 -1.07 0.15
N SER A 326 -26.15 -2.07 -0.69
CA SER A 326 -26.17 -2.01 -2.14
C SER A 326 -27.55 -2.22 -2.73
#